data_4e06ca62c910956334099d0898fbbf23
#
_entry.id   4e06ca62c910956334099d0898fbbf23
#
_cell.length_a   1.000
_cell.length_b   1.000
_cell.length_c   1.000
_cell.angle_alpha   90.00
_cell.angle_beta   90.00
_cell.angle_gamma   90.00
#
_symmetry.space_group_name_H-M   'P 1'
#
loop_
_entity.id
_entity.type
_entity.pdbx_description
1 polymer ?
#
loop_
_entity_poly.entity_id
_entity_poly.type
_entity_poly.pdbx_seq_one_letter_code
_entity_poly.pdbx_strand_id
1 'polypeptide(L)'
;MLNKSYDGIIFDLDGTMWDTRKPICEAWNIILSRHEVEADLNDCMGLPMYDIAAKLFPQEQEPVRNALMDELCTFENGYLAERGGILYPQLAETLYTLSKKYPLYIVSNCQDGYIESFLTAHLMSDFFKDTECWGRTFLPKSESNKILIERNNLKNPVYVGDTAGDAKSAKDAGIDFIYAEYGFGDVSKDCYVAKIESFAELAEIL
;
A
#
# COMPACT_ATOMS: atom_id res chain seq x y z
N MET A 1 18.43 4.73 16.79
CA MET A 1 17.39 5.73 17.10
C MET A 1 17.59 6.95 16.21
N LEU A 2 16.56 7.35 15.50
CA LEU A 2 16.55 8.60 14.74
C LEU A 2 16.52 9.79 15.72
N ASN A 3 17.37 10.81 15.48
CA ASN A 3 17.43 12.02 16.33
C ASN A 3 16.26 13.02 16.02
N LYS A 4 15.15 12.53 15.50
CA LYS A 4 13.96 13.33 15.19
C LYS A 4 12.76 12.82 15.98
N SER A 5 11.91 13.73 16.44
CA SER A 5 10.61 13.39 17.04
C SER A 5 9.54 13.49 15.96
N TYR A 6 8.85 12.40 15.69
CA TYR A 6 7.71 12.35 14.79
C TYR A 6 6.39 12.43 15.57
N ASP A 7 5.34 12.92 14.93
CA ASP A 7 4.00 13.05 15.52
C ASP A 7 2.98 12.07 14.89
N GLY A 8 3.43 11.23 13.95
CA GLY A 8 2.65 10.17 13.34
C GLY A 8 3.48 9.32 12.39
N ILE A 9 3.04 8.10 12.14
CA ILE A 9 3.67 7.18 11.19
C ILE A 9 2.63 6.85 10.13
N ILE A 10 3.00 7.08 8.87
CA ILE A 10 2.18 6.74 7.70
C ILE A 10 2.86 5.56 7.01
N PHE A 11 2.12 4.50 6.75
CA PHE A 11 2.62 3.30 6.10
C PHE A 11 2.08 3.17 4.68
N ASP A 12 2.92 2.72 3.75
CA ASP A 12 2.45 2.00 2.59
C ASP A 12 1.92 0.63 2.99
N LEU A 13 1.27 -0.07 2.08
CA LEU A 13 0.61 -1.33 2.36
C LEU A 13 1.35 -2.52 1.72
N ASP A 14 1.33 -2.60 0.38
CA ASP A 14 1.92 -3.71 -0.36
C ASP A 14 3.44 -3.62 -0.40
N GLY A 15 4.12 -4.71 -0.03
CA GLY A 15 5.58 -4.71 0.11
C GLY A 15 6.10 -4.11 1.42
N THR A 16 5.23 -3.45 2.19
CA THR A 16 5.58 -2.80 3.45
C THR A 16 4.97 -3.53 4.65
N MET A 17 3.68 -3.81 4.64
CA MET A 17 2.98 -4.51 5.73
C MET A 17 2.57 -5.93 5.35
N TRP A 18 2.25 -6.20 4.10
CA TRP A 18 1.91 -7.53 3.59
C TRP A 18 2.42 -7.77 2.17
N ASP A 19 2.44 -9.05 1.76
CA ASP A 19 2.67 -9.49 0.38
C ASP A 19 1.38 -10.11 -0.17
N THR A 20 0.79 -9.47 -1.16
CA THR A 20 -0.47 -9.88 -1.80
C THR A 20 -0.29 -10.42 -3.20
N ARG A 21 0.93 -10.48 -3.75
CA ARG A 21 1.19 -10.90 -5.13
C ARG A 21 0.54 -12.23 -5.47
N LYS A 22 0.67 -13.23 -4.61
CA LYS A 22 0.06 -14.54 -4.83
C LYS A 22 -1.46 -14.51 -4.72
N PRO A 23 -2.09 -14.01 -3.64
CA PRO A 23 -3.55 -13.98 -3.54
C PRO A 23 -4.21 -13.09 -4.58
N ILE A 24 -3.60 -11.98 -5.01
CA ILE A 24 -4.10 -11.17 -6.13
C ILE A 24 -4.10 -11.99 -7.42
N CYS A 25 -3.00 -12.66 -7.75
CA CYS A 25 -2.96 -13.53 -8.93
C CYS A 25 -4.04 -14.63 -8.88
N GLU A 26 -4.28 -15.24 -7.72
CA GLU A 26 -5.34 -16.22 -7.53
C GLU A 26 -6.72 -15.64 -7.78
N ALA A 27 -7.02 -14.49 -7.19
CA ALA A 27 -8.30 -13.78 -7.35
C ALA A 27 -8.54 -13.36 -8.81
N TRP A 28 -7.56 -12.75 -9.44
CA TRP A 28 -7.68 -12.26 -10.82
C TRP A 28 -7.82 -13.41 -11.82
N ASN A 29 -7.09 -14.52 -11.67
CA ASN A 29 -7.24 -15.67 -12.52
C ASN A 29 -8.67 -16.25 -12.49
N ILE A 30 -9.38 -16.17 -11.36
CA ILE A 30 -10.78 -16.60 -11.27
C ILE A 30 -11.67 -15.74 -12.19
N ILE A 31 -11.49 -14.42 -12.18
CA ILE A 31 -12.28 -13.50 -13.02
C ILE A 31 -11.85 -13.60 -14.50
N LEU A 32 -10.54 -13.55 -14.77
CA LEU A 32 -10.02 -13.62 -16.13
C LEU A 32 -10.47 -14.91 -16.85
N SER A 33 -10.51 -16.04 -16.14
CA SER A 33 -11.02 -17.31 -16.66
C SER A 33 -12.51 -17.22 -17.08
N ARG A 34 -13.33 -16.42 -16.38
CA ARG A 34 -14.75 -16.21 -16.77
C ARG A 34 -14.88 -15.43 -18.07
N HIS A 35 -13.91 -14.58 -18.37
CA HIS A 35 -13.85 -13.77 -19.59
C HIS A 35 -12.97 -14.39 -20.68
N GLU A 36 -12.52 -15.64 -20.50
CA GLU A 36 -11.64 -16.35 -21.45
C GLU A 36 -10.35 -15.60 -21.78
N VAL A 37 -9.82 -14.83 -20.78
CA VAL A 37 -8.57 -14.08 -20.88
C VAL A 37 -7.45 -14.86 -20.21
N GLU A 38 -6.37 -15.08 -20.95
CA GLU A 38 -5.11 -15.61 -20.44
C GLU A 38 -4.09 -14.47 -20.34
N ALA A 39 -3.52 -14.26 -19.17
CA ALA A 39 -2.50 -13.23 -18.95
C ALA A 39 -1.44 -13.70 -17.95
N ASP A 40 -0.19 -13.33 -18.18
CA ASP A 40 0.85 -13.42 -17.15
C ASP A 40 0.71 -12.22 -16.22
N LEU A 41 0.15 -12.45 -15.04
CA LEU A 41 -0.09 -11.41 -14.05
C LEU A 41 1.21 -10.86 -13.43
N ASN A 42 2.33 -11.57 -13.52
CA ASN A 42 3.63 -11.05 -13.08
C ASN A 42 4.01 -9.81 -13.90
N ASP A 43 3.62 -9.78 -15.16
CA ASP A 43 3.83 -8.63 -16.04
C ASP A 43 2.97 -7.40 -15.69
N CYS A 44 1.96 -7.56 -14.85
CA CYS A 44 1.04 -6.50 -14.43
C CYS A 44 1.45 -5.86 -13.10
N MET A 45 2.26 -6.55 -12.30
CA MET A 45 2.63 -6.09 -10.96
C MET A 45 3.42 -4.79 -11.03
N GLY A 46 3.00 -3.82 -10.22
CA GLY A 46 3.63 -2.49 -10.13
C GLY A 46 3.23 -1.50 -11.23
N LEU A 47 2.39 -1.89 -12.18
CA LEU A 47 1.85 -0.97 -13.18
C LEU A 47 0.67 -0.15 -12.61
N PRO A 48 0.42 1.06 -13.13
CA PRO A 48 -0.82 1.78 -12.89
C PRO A 48 -2.03 0.98 -13.37
N MET A 49 -3.18 1.09 -12.67
CA MET A 49 -4.40 0.33 -12.98
C MET A 49 -4.87 0.48 -14.43
N TYR A 50 -4.74 1.68 -15.02
CA TYR A 50 -5.10 1.90 -16.43
C TYR A 50 -4.21 1.12 -17.41
N ASP A 51 -2.92 1.02 -17.11
CA ASP A 51 -1.97 0.27 -17.93
C ASP A 51 -2.22 -1.24 -17.81
N ILE A 52 -2.58 -1.70 -16.62
CA ILE A 52 -3.01 -3.09 -16.39
C ILE A 52 -4.27 -3.40 -17.22
N ALA A 53 -5.28 -2.54 -17.17
CA ALA A 53 -6.51 -2.72 -17.94
C ALA A 53 -6.24 -2.81 -19.46
N ALA A 54 -5.38 -1.92 -19.97
CA ALA A 54 -5.01 -1.94 -21.38
C ALA A 54 -4.22 -3.20 -21.77
N LYS A 55 -3.44 -3.75 -20.86
CA LYS A 55 -2.65 -4.97 -21.07
C LYS A 55 -3.50 -6.23 -21.00
N LEU A 56 -4.41 -6.32 -20.04
CA LEU A 56 -5.29 -7.48 -19.84
C LEU A 56 -6.37 -7.55 -20.93
N PHE A 57 -6.88 -6.40 -21.37
CA PHE A 57 -8.02 -6.31 -22.30
C PHE A 57 -7.68 -5.44 -23.53
N PRO A 58 -6.65 -5.78 -24.33
CA PRO A 58 -6.16 -4.92 -25.40
C PRO A 58 -7.16 -4.76 -26.56
N GLN A 59 -8.11 -5.69 -26.71
CA GLN A 59 -9.13 -5.65 -27.76
C GLN A 59 -10.39 -4.87 -27.36
N GLU A 60 -10.54 -4.57 -26.07
CA GLU A 60 -11.73 -3.91 -25.56
C GLU A 60 -11.60 -2.38 -25.62
N GLN A 61 -12.73 -1.72 -25.80
CA GLN A 61 -12.81 -0.26 -25.70
C GLN A 61 -12.73 0.18 -24.23
N GLU A 62 -12.30 1.41 -23.99
CA GLU A 62 -12.06 1.96 -22.65
C GLU A 62 -13.24 1.76 -21.67
N PRO A 63 -14.52 2.01 -22.02
CA PRO A 63 -15.62 1.77 -21.07
C PRO A 63 -15.76 0.31 -20.65
N VAL A 64 -15.50 -0.64 -21.57
CA VAL A 64 -15.56 -2.08 -21.27
C VAL A 64 -14.38 -2.48 -20.42
N ARG A 65 -13.16 -2.00 -20.74
CA ARG A 65 -11.98 -2.23 -19.93
C ARG A 65 -12.15 -1.75 -18.49
N ASN A 66 -12.71 -0.56 -18.31
CA ASN A 66 -12.95 -0.01 -16.98
C ASN A 66 -13.95 -0.88 -16.20
N ALA A 67 -15.04 -1.32 -16.81
CA ALA A 67 -16.01 -2.22 -16.17
C ALA A 67 -15.38 -3.57 -15.76
N LEU A 68 -14.51 -4.13 -16.60
CA LEU A 68 -13.78 -5.37 -16.27
C LEU A 68 -12.77 -5.17 -15.14
N MET A 69 -12.08 -4.03 -15.10
CA MET A 69 -11.20 -3.68 -14.00
C MET A 69 -11.96 -3.46 -12.69
N ASP A 70 -13.13 -2.82 -12.75
CA ASP A 70 -13.99 -2.65 -11.58
C ASP A 70 -14.46 -4.02 -11.02
N GLU A 71 -14.78 -4.99 -11.92
CA GLU A 71 -15.10 -6.36 -11.52
C GLU A 71 -13.89 -7.05 -10.85
N LEU A 72 -12.70 -6.94 -11.46
CA LEU A 72 -11.45 -7.49 -10.89
C LEU A 72 -11.16 -6.90 -9.51
N CYS A 73 -11.17 -5.58 -9.36
CA CYS A 73 -10.90 -4.89 -8.10
C CYS A 73 -11.93 -5.23 -7.02
N THR A 74 -13.22 -5.28 -7.40
CA THR A 74 -14.30 -5.64 -6.46
C THR A 74 -14.14 -7.07 -5.95
N PHE A 75 -13.86 -8.01 -6.86
CA PHE A 75 -13.64 -9.41 -6.49
C PHE A 75 -12.38 -9.59 -5.65
N GLU A 76 -11.28 -8.92 -6.01
CA GLU A 76 -10.01 -8.89 -5.27
C GLU A 76 -10.23 -8.43 -3.83
N ASN A 77 -10.91 -7.29 -3.64
CA ASN A 77 -11.21 -6.77 -2.31
C ASN A 77 -11.95 -7.82 -1.45
N GLY A 78 -13.00 -8.44 -1.99
CA GLY A 78 -13.74 -9.51 -1.28
C GLY A 78 -12.86 -10.73 -0.98
N TYR A 79 -12.07 -11.16 -1.94
CA TYR A 79 -11.17 -12.31 -1.80
C TYR A 79 -10.10 -12.07 -0.73
N LEU A 80 -9.49 -10.87 -0.74
CA LEU A 80 -8.48 -10.49 0.25
C LEU A 80 -9.09 -10.25 1.64
N ALA A 81 -10.31 -9.71 1.74
CA ALA A 81 -10.99 -9.54 3.02
C ALA A 81 -11.28 -10.89 3.72
N GLU A 82 -11.54 -11.95 2.93
CA GLU A 82 -11.80 -13.30 3.45
C GLU A 82 -10.50 -14.07 3.75
N ARG A 83 -9.49 -13.98 2.88
CA ARG A 83 -8.29 -14.83 2.92
C ARG A 83 -7.03 -14.14 3.42
N GLY A 84 -6.96 -12.82 3.28
CA GLY A 84 -5.80 -12.01 3.59
C GLY A 84 -4.67 -12.16 2.59
N GLY A 85 -3.62 -11.36 2.82
CA GLY A 85 -2.30 -11.52 2.25
C GLY A 85 -1.32 -12.11 3.26
N ILE A 86 -0.05 -12.24 2.89
CA ILE A 86 1.01 -12.73 3.77
C ILE A 86 1.58 -11.54 4.53
N LEU A 87 1.32 -11.47 5.83
CA LEU A 87 1.90 -10.42 6.69
C LEU A 87 3.42 -10.58 6.80
N TYR A 88 4.15 -9.48 6.79
CA TYR A 88 5.56 -9.53 7.15
C TYR A 88 5.75 -9.93 8.61
N PRO A 89 6.86 -10.60 8.95
CA PRO A 89 7.09 -11.11 10.30
C PRO A 89 7.00 -10.01 11.38
N GLN A 90 6.39 -10.34 12.50
CA GLN A 90 6.25 -9.47 13.68
C GLN A 90 5.44 -8.18 13.44
N LEU A 91 4.66 -8.10 12.35
CA LEU A 91 3.89 -6.90 12.01
C LEU A 91 2.97 -6.47 13.16
N ALA A 92 2.12 -7.39 13.65
CA ALA A 92 1.11 -7.07 14.66
C ALA A 92 1.72 -6.60 15.99
N GLU A 93 2.78 -7.26 16.46
CA GLU A 93 3.50 -6.90 17.69
C GLU A 93 4.17 -5.54 17.56
N THR A 94 4.75 -5.25 16.38
CA THR A 94 5.40 -3.97 16.12
C THR A 94 4.37 -2.85 16.02
N LEU A 95 3.27 -3.04 15.29
CA LEU A 95 2.18 -2.07 15.23
C LEU A 95 1.61 -1.79 16.64
N TYR A 96 1.40 -2.83 17.45
CA TYR A 96 0.97 -2.66 18.83
C TYR A 96 1.95 -1.80 19.64
N THR A 97 3.25 -2.03 19.51
CA THR A 97 4.29 -1.25 20.21
C THR A 97 4.33 0.20 19.75
N LEU A 98 4.27 0.43 18.45
CA LEU A 98 4.27 1.77 17.86
C LEU A 98 2.99 2.55 18.19
N SER A 99 1.83 1.90 18.20
CA SER A 99 0.54 2.54 18.49
C SER A 99 0.45 3.10 19.92
N LYS A 100 1.31 2.67 20.84
CA LYS A 100 1.39 3.25 22.19
C LYS A 100 2.12 4.60 22.23
N LYS A 101 2.91 4.89 21.20
CA LYS A 101 3.73 6.11 21.13
C LYS A 101 3.24 7.07 20.03
N TYR A 102 2.69 6.54 18.94
CA TYR A 102 2.35 7.29 17.74
C TYR A 102 0.95 6.96 17.23
N PRO A 103 0.18 7.92 16.70
CA PRO A 103 -0.93 7.62 15.82
C PRO A 103 -0.40 7.02 14.51
N LEU A 104 -1.05 5.95 14.04
CA LEU A 104 -0.67 5.20 12.84
C LEU A 104 -1.68 5.44 11.73
N TYR A 105 -1.19 5.47 10.49
CA TYR A 105 -1.97 5.78 9.28
C TYR A 105 -1.56 4.89 8.13
N ILE A 106 -2.42 4.74 7.12
CA ILE A 106 -2.09 4.06 5.86
C ILE A 106 -2.35 5.01 4.70
N VAL A 107 -1.40 5.10 3.76
CA VAL A 107 -1.59 5.74 2.45
C VAL A 107 -1.04 4.83 1.36
N SER A 108 -1.91 4.34 0.47
CA SER A 108 -1.54 3.41 -0.60
C SER A 108 -2.05 3.86 -1.98
N ASN A 109 -1.45 3.34 -3.05
CA ASN A 109 -1.89 3.53 -4.43
C ASN A 109 -3.01 2.57 -4.87
N CYS A 110 -3.61 1.85 -3.94
CA CYS A 110 -4.65 0.87 -4.23
C CYS A 110 -6.01 1.50 -4.57
N GLN A 111 -6.93 0.67 -5.06
CA GLN A 111 -8.34 0.99 -5.23
C GLN A 111 -9.05 1.19 -3.89
N ASP A 112 -10.21 1.82 -3.91
CA ASP A 112 -11.07 1.94 -2.72
C ASP A 112 -11.57 0.57 -2.25
N GLY A 113 -11.61 0.37 -0.93
CA GLY A 113 -11.97 -0.91 -0.30
C GLY A 113 -10.80 -1.88 -0.08
N TYR A 114 -9.64 -1.67 -0.70
CA TYR A 114 -8.47 -2.56 -0.57
C TYR A 114 -7.82 -2.48 0.82
N ILE A 115 -7.66 -1.27 1.37
CA ILE A 115 -7.15 -1.08 2.74
C ILE A 115 -8.10 -1.73 3.74
N GLU A 116 -9.41 -1.59 3.54
CA GLU A 116 -10.43 -2.22 4.36
C GLU A 116 -10.35 -3.74 4.33
N SER A 117 -9.98 -4.32 3.19
CA SER A 117 -9.75 -5.77 3.06
C SER A 117 -8.58 -6.22 3.93
N PHE A 118 -7.45 -5.50 3.91
CA PHE A 118 -6.33 -5.74 4.82
C PHE A 118 -6.76 -5.65 6.29
N LEU A 119 -7.42 -4.55 6.66
CA LEU A 119 -7.84 -4.30 8.03
C LEU A 119 -8.82 -5.37 8.53
N THR A 120 -9.72 -5.83 7.68
CA THR A 120 -10.72 -6.88 7.99
C THR A 120 -10.07 -8.25 8.12
N ALA A 121 -9.29 -8.67 7.13
CA ALA A 121 -8.67 -9.98 7.10
C ALA A 121 -7.75 -10.24 8.30
N HIS A 122 -7.06 -9.20 8.75
CA HIS A 122 -6.05 -9.31 9.80
C HIS A 122 -6.47 -8.71 11.15
N LEU A 123 -7.72 -8.23 11.28
CA LEU A 123 -8.28 -7.63 12.51
C LEU A 123 -7.42 -6.46 13.03
N MET A 124 -6.98 -5.59 12.13
CA MET A 124 -6.01 -4.52 12.43
C MET A 124 -6.61 -3.11 12.46
N SER A 125 -7.93 -2.98 12.34
CA SER A 125 -8.59 -1.66 12.29
C SER A 125 -8.27 -0.76 13.50
N ASP A 126 -8.13 -1.34 14.68
CA ASP A 126 -7.88 -0.60 15.92
C ASP A 126 -6.48 0.04 16.01
N PHE A 127 -5.55 -0.37 15.15
CA PHE A 127 -4.21 0.23 15.14
C PHE A 127 -4.16 1.56 14.39
N PHE A 128 -5.02 1.74 13.38
CA PHE A 128 -4.92 2.87 12.46
C PHE A 128 -6.00 3.90 12.73
N LYS A 129 -5.56 5.15 12.85
CA LYS A 129 -6.45 6.28 13.10
C LYS A 129 -7.18 6.75 11.86
N ASP A 130 -6.52 6.67 10.70
CA ASP A 130 -7.05 7.13 9.43
C ASP A 130 -6.31 6.47 8.26
N THR A 131 -6.95 6.44 7.10
CA THR A 131 -6.40 5.85 5.88
C THR A 131 -6.76 6.67 4.65
N GLU A 132 -5.91 6.64 3.63
CA GLU A 132 -6.20 7.24 2.34
C GLU A 132 -5.64 6.40 1.20
N CYS A 133 -6.28 6.43 0.04
CA CYS A 133 -5.82 5.70 -1.13
C CYS A 133 -6.13 6.44 -2.44
N TRP A 134 -5.45 6.00 -3.51
CA TRP A 134 -5.69 6.51 -4.84
C TRP A 134 -7.16 6.34 -5.27
N GLY A 135 -7.77 5.20 -4.97
CA GLY A 135 -9.18 4.91 -5.35
C GLY A 135 -10.21 5.88 -4.77
N ARG A 136 -9.87 6.61 -3.71
CA ARG A 136 -10.73 7.67 -3.14
C ARG A 136 -10.39 9.04 -3.66
N THR A 137 -9.09 9.34 -3.82
CA THR A 137 -8.63 10.69 -4.17
C THR A 137 -8.50 10.89 -5.68
N PHE A 138 -8.20 9.83 -6.43
CA PHE A 138 -7.77 9.86 -7.83
C PHE A 138 -6.56 10.79 -8.07
N LEU A 139 -5.76 11.00 -7.03
CA LEU A 139 -4.58 11.85 -7.04
C LEU A 139 -3.30 11.02 -6.82
N PRO A 140 -2.12 11.56 -7.17
CA PRO A 140 -0.86 10.93 -6.84
C PRO A 140 -0.72 10.68 -5.33
N LYS A 141 -0.02 9.63 -4.93
CA LYS A 141 0.21 9.24 -3.52
C LYS A 141 0.73 10.41 -2.67
N SER A 142 1.54 11.32 -3.23
CA SER A 142 2.01 12.51 -2.53
C SER A 142 0.88 13.45 -2.11
N GLU A 143 -0.14 13.62 -2.95
CA GLU A 143 -1.31 14.44 -2.63
C GLU A 143 -2.21 13.73 -1.61
N SER A 144 -2.38 12.41 -1.73
CA SER A 144 -3.08 11.60 -0.73
C SER A 144 -2.40 11.71 0.66
N ASN A 145 -1.06 11.70 0.70
CA ASN A 145 -0.29 11.98 1.92
C ASN A 145 -0.60 13.37 2.49
N LYS A 146 -0.57 14.42 1.66
CA LYS A 146 -0.87 15.80 2.11
C LYS A 146 -2.29 15.93 2.67
N ILE A 147 -3.28 15.34 1.99
CA ILE A 147 -4.68 15.32 2.43
C ILE A 147 -4.80 14.66 3.81
N LEU A 148 -4.19 13.48 4.01
CA LEU A 148 -4.22 12.77 5.28
C LEU A 148 -3.50 13.57 6.39
N ILE A 149 -2.34 14.15 6.09
CA ILE A 149 -1.56 15.00 7.01
C ILE A 149 -2.38 16.21 7.47
N GLU A 150 -3.00 16.93 6.53
CA GLU A 150 -3.81 18.10 6.84
C GLU A 150 -5.04 17.72 7.67
N ARG A 151 -5.77 16.68 7.27
CA ARG A 151 -6.98 16.18 7.93
C ARG A 151 -6.72 15.75 9.38
N ASN A 152 -5.52 15.23 9.64
CA ASN A 152 -5.12 14.78 10.99
C ASN A 152 -4.26 15.78 11.76
N ASN A 153 -4.02 16.98 11.20
CA ASN A 153 -3.20 18.06 11.79
C ASN A 153 -1.77 17.61 12.13
N LEU A 154 -1.16 16.70 11.38
CA LEU A 154 0.21 16.25 11.57
C LEU A 154 1.19 17.38 11.16
N LYS A 155 2.30 17.51 11.90
CA LYS A 155 3.31 18.54 11.67
C LYS A 155 4.65 17.95 11.24
N ASN A 156 4.97 16.76 11.70
CA ASN A 156 6.21 16.08 11.42
C ASN A 156 6.01 14.55 11.35
N PRO A 157 5.14 14.04 10.45
CA PRO A 157 5.00 12.61 10.27
C PRO A 157 6.19 12.01 9.53
N VAL A 158 6.32 10.68 9.58
CA VAL A 158 7.26 9.91 8.78
C VAL A 158 6.49 8.91 7.92
N TYR A 159 6.93 8.71 6.69
CA TYR A 159 6.38 7.70 5.77
C TYR A 159 7.28 6.47 5.72
N VAL A 160 6.69 5.29 5.82
CA VAL A 160 7.38 3.99 5.70
C VAL A 160 6.87 3.31 4.44
N GLY A 161 7.77 2.91 3.55
CA GLY A 161 7.43 2.27 2.28
C GLY A 161 8.63 1.54 1.70
N ASP A 162 8.42 0.80 0.61
CA ASP A 162 9.42 -0.10 0.07
C ASP A 162 9.89 0.25 -1.34
N THR A 163 9.30 1.27 -2.00
CA THR A 163 9.61 1.60 -3.39
C THR A 163 10.21 2.99 -3.57
N ALA A 164 10.88 3.20 -4.72
CA ALA A 164 11.30 4.54 -5.15
C ALA A 164 10.10 5.48 -5.36
N GLY A 165 8.92 4.94 -5.69
CA GLY A 165 7.67 5.69 -5.77
C GLY A 165 7.25 6.24 -4.42
N ASP A 166 7.41 5.47 -3.34
CA ASP A 166 7.14 5.89 -1.97
C ASP A 166 8.10 6.98 -1.51
N ALA A 167 9.39 6.78 -1.76
CA ALA A 167 10.42 7.79 -1.46
C ALA A 167 10.12 9.12 -2.16
N LYS A 168 9.75 9.05 -3.45
CA LYS A 168 9.34 10.25 -4.21
C LYS A 168 8.07 10.88 -3.64
N SER A 169 7.09 10.07 -3.28
CA SER A 169 5.83 10.54 -2.70
C SER A 169 6.05 11.26 -1.36
N ALA A 170 6.87 10.69 -0.47
CA ALA A 170 7.23 11.31 0.80
C ALA A 170 7.97 12.64 0.58
N LYS A 171 8.95 12.68 -0.32
CA LYS A 171 9.67 13.89 -0.71
C LYS A 171 8.75 14.98 -1.24
N ASP A 172 7.83 14.65 -2.15
CA ASP A 172 6.88 15.59 -2.75
C ASP A 172 5.83 16.07 -1.73
N ALA A 173 5.56 15.26 -0.71
CA ALA A 173 4.73 15.65 0.44
C ALA A 173 5.51 16.44 1.52
N GLY A 174 6.83 16.52 1.42
CA GLY A 174 7.68 17.26 2.35
C GLY A 174 7.92 16.56 3.69
N ILE A 175 7.83 15.22 3.72
CA ILE A 175 8.01 14.40 4.93
C ILE A 175 9.19 13.44 4.80
N ASP A 176 9.73 13.00 5.93
CA ASP A 176 10.81 12.02 5.97
C ASP A 176 10.34 10.64 5.49
N PHE A 177 11.26 9.87 4.92
CA PHE A 177 11.00 8.52 4.42
C PHE A 177 11.91 7.50 5.10
N ILE A 178 11.32 6.39 5.57
CA ILE A 178 12.00 5.19 6.03
C ILE A 178 11.82 4.10 4.99
N TYR A 179 12.91 3.55 4.50
CA TYR A 179 12.91 2.52 3.47
C TYR A 179 12.80 1.12 4.07
N ALA A 180 11.77 0.38 3.70
CA ALA A 180 11.57 -1.03 4.01
C ALA A 180 12.26 -1.91 2.94
N GLU A 181 13.55 -2.22 3.14
CA GLU A 181 14.39 -2.94 2.17
C GLU A 181 13.93 -4.38 1.90
N TYR A 182 13.15 -4.96 2.80
CA TYR A 182 12.58 -6.30 2.64
C TYR A 182 11.41 -6.37 1.64
N GLY A 183 10.94 -5.23 1.14
CA GLY A 183 9.80 -5.14 0.22
C GLY A 183 10.15 -5.48 -1.23
N PHE A 184 9.45 -4.86 -2.17
CA PHE A 184 9.52 -5.22 -3.60
C PHE A 184 10.52 -4.38 -4.40
N GLY A 185 10.87 -3.18 -3.93
CA GLY A 185 11.63 -2.21 -4.72
C GLY A 185 13.00 -1.88 -4.17
N ASP A 186 13.76 -1.20 -5.00
CA ASP A 186 15.08 -0.65 -4.65
C ASP A 186 14.98 0.87 -4.50
N VAL A 187 15.60 1.42 -3.44
CA VAL A 187 15.64 2.86 -3.17
C VAL A 187 17.06 3.36 -2.99
N SER A 188 17.40 4.44 -3.68
CA SER A 188 18.72 5.08 -3.56
C SER A 188 18.96 5.65 -2.16
N LYS A 189 20.21 5.55 -1.65
CA LYS A 189 20.59 5.94 -0.28
C LYS A 189 20.33 7.40 0.09
N ASP A 190 20.25 8.28 -0.87
CA ASP A 190 19.97 9.71 -0.72
C ASP A 190 18.47 10.03 -0.59
N CYS A 191 17.60 9.03 -0.70
CA CYS A 191 16.15 9.19 -0.70
C CYS A 191 15.49 8.83 0.63
N TYR A 192 16.19 8.33 1.63
CA TYR A 192 15.63 7.94 2.93
C TYR A 192 16.47 8.41 4.12
N VAL A 193 15.83 8.63 5.27
CA VAL A 193 16.50 9.00 6.52
C VAL A 193 16.96 7.78 7.33
N ALA A 194 16.32 6.64 7.11
CA ALA A 194 16.70 5.33 7.68
C ALA A 194 16.23 4.21 6.74
N LYS A 195 16.85 3.05 6.91
CA LYS A 195 16.53 1.81 6.23
C LYS A 195 16.29 0.72 7.28
N ILE A 196 15.33 -0.16 7.04
CA ILE A 196 15.03 -1.32 7.87
C ILE A 196 15.06 -2.60 7.02
N GLU A 197 15.62 -3.67 7.57
CA GLU A 197 15.69 -5.00 6.95
C GLU A 197 14.57 -5.92 7.43
N SER A 198 13.80 -5.49 8.44
CA SER A 198 12.58 -6.12 8.92
C SER A 198 11.63 -5.08 9.50
N PHE A 199 10.31 -5.37 9.48
CA PHE A 199 9.30 -4.46 10.04
C PHE A 199 9.53 -4.21 11.54
N ALA A 200 10.03 -5.20 12.26
CA ALA A 200 10.29 -5.12 13.70
C ALA A 200 11.29 -4.03 14.08
N GLU A 201 12.27 -3.71 13.22
CA GLU A 201 13.27 -2.69 13.49
C GLU A 201 12.68 -1.28 13.66
N LEU A 202 11.46 -1.04 13.18
CA LEU A 202 10.77 0.24 13.42
C LEU A 202 10.63 0.56 14.91
N ALA A 203 10.36 -0.44 15.75
CA ALA A 203 10.23 -0.24 17.19
C ALA A 203 11.57 0.12 17.89
N GLU A 204 12.69 -0.14 17.23
CA GLU A 204 14.03 0.17 17.74
C GLU A 204 14.51 1.57 17.33
N ILE A 205 14.11 2.01 16.13
CA ILE A 205 14.56 3.27 15.56
C ILE A 205 13.63 4.44 15.84
N LEU A 206 12.33 4.16 16.13
CA LEU A 206 11.27 5.10 16.49
C LEU A 206 10.89 4.95 17.98
#